data_5177d091ceefc3531e88ab86a454f287
#
_entry.id   5177d091ceefc3531e88ab86a454f287
#
_cell.length_a   1.000
_cell.length_b   1.000
_cell.length_c   1.000
_cell.angle_alpha   90.00
_cell.angle_beta   90.00
_cell.angle_gamma   90.00
#
_symmetry.space_group_name_H-M   'P 1'
#
loop_
_entity.id
_entity.type
_entity.pdbx_description
1 polymer ?
#
loop_
_entity_poly.entity_id
_entity_poly.type
_entity_poly.pdbx_seq_one_letter_code
_entity_poly.pdbx_strand_id
1 'polypeptide(L)'
;MRWRWRHGAERYEDARVTSNPPLGTRTLGRAGLRVATLGLGCMGMSQGYGAADRDESIATVHRALDLGVTFLDTSDVYGDGHNEELVGEAIAGRRGEVQLATKFSLSRGDAGMVLDGRPENVRACAEASLRRLRVDVIDLYYQHRVDPRVPIEDTVGAMAELVQQGKVRFLGLSEASAASIRRAVAVHPIAALQSEWSLWTRDLEMAGGGAAGEDTVLGVAREHGIGIVPFSPLGRGFLTGAITTPDDFAADDFRRGHPRFTGDAFAANLRLVDAVRGMAEEKGCTPGQLALAWVLAQGDDVVPIPGTKRRAYLEENVGAAALELSAEDLARLAAIAPPGAAEGGRYADAAYAYGDSPERGAR
;
A
#
# COMPACT_ATOMS: atom_id res chain seq x y z
N MET A 1 38.74 18.85 16.79
CA MET A 1 38.65 17.40 16.62
C MET A 1 37.50 17.15 15.66
N ARG A 2 37.81 16.75 14.40
CA ARG A 2 36.79 16.46 13.39
C ARG A 2 36.44 14.98 13.53
N TRP A 3 35.23 14.65 13.99
CA TRP A 3 34.68 13.31 13.92
C TRP A 3 34.17 13.05 12.47
N ARG A 4 34.88 12.14 11.78
CA ARG A 4 34.38 11.58 10.52
C ARG A 4 33.42 10.45 10.86
N TRP A 5 32.15 10.63 10.50
CA TRP A 5 31.20 9.54 10.45
C TRP A 5 31.56 8.65 9.25
N ARG A 6 32.04 7.46 9.51
CA ARG A 6 32.13 6.39 8.51
C ARG A 6 30.76 5.72 8.44
N HIS A 7 30.35 5.47 7.20
CA HIS A 7 29.12 4.84 6.77
C HIS A 7 28.63 3.71 7.68
N GLY A 8 27.35 3.80 8.14
CA GLY A 8 26.68 2.80 8.95
C GLY A 8 26.22 1.54 8.22
N ALA A 9 26.81 1.23 7.05
CA ALA A 9 26.49 0.02 6.26
C ALA A 9 27.20 -1.25 6.76
N GLU A 10 28.27 -1.12 7.58
CA GLU A 10 29.10 -2.28 7.94
C GLU A 10 28.69 -3.03 9.22
N ARG A 11 27.62 -2.63 9.91
CA ARG A 11 27.22 -3.29 11.17
C ARG A 11 26.05 -4.26 11.08
N TYR A 12 25.43 -4.42 9.92
CA TYR A 12 24.30 -5.33 9.74
C TYR A 12 24.63 -6.58 8.87
N GLU A 13 25.89 -6.74 8.45
CA GLU A 13 26.28 -7.89 7.61
C GLU A 13 26.37 -9.23 8.36
N ASP A 14 26.24 -9.26 9.69
CA ASP A 14 26.38 -10.49 10.49
C ASP A 14 25.11 -10.96 11.22
N ALA A 15 23.94 -10.36 10.94
CA ALA A 15 22.68 -10.98 11.29
C ALA A 15 22.42 -12.12 10.29
N ARG A 16 22.80 -13.35 10.68
CA ARG A 16 22.56 -14.59 9.96
C ARG A 16 21.17 -14.56 9.38
N VAL A 17 21.08 -14.68 8.06
CA VAL A 17 19.86 -15.05 7.35
C VAL A 17 19.44 -16.42 7.86
N THR A 18 18.78 -16.46 9.01
CA THR A 18 17.99 -17.62 9.39
C THR A 18 16.94 -17.74 8.30
N SER A 19 16.80 -18.92 7.71
CA SER A 19 15.78 -19.22 6.73
C SER A 19 14.44 -18.70 7.25
N ASN A 20 13.94 -17.58 6.66
CA ASN A 20 12.62 -17.08 7.02
C ASN A 20 11.63 -18.23 6.85
N PRO A 21 10.76 -18.50 7.82
CA PRO A 21 9.71 -19.50 7.65
C PRO A 21 8.89 -19.08 6.41
N PRO A 22 8.33 -20.03 5.67
CA PRO A 22 7.51 -19.71 4.51
C PRO A 22 6.38 -18.77 4.96
N LEU A 23 6.14 -17.71 4.17
CA LEU A 23 5.06 -16.76 4.44
C LEU A 23 3.73 -17.52 4.50
N GLY A 24 2.96 -17.27 5.56
CA GLY A 24 1.59 -17.74 5.67
C GLY A 24 0.68 -17.14 4.59
N THR A 25 -0.56 -17.57 4.57
CA THR A 25 -1.60 -16.98 3.71
C THR A 25 -2.72 -16.41 4.54
N ARG A 26 -3.33 -15.32 4.05
CA ARG A 26 -4.54 -14.70 4.60
C ARG A 26 -5.65 -14.72 3.55
N THR A 27 -6.88 -14.62 4.01
CA THR A 27 -8.05 -14.52 3.13
C THR A 27 -8.57 -13.09 3.16
N LEU A 28 -8.52 -12.41 2.01
CA LEU A 28 -9.10 -11.09 1.83
C LEU A 28 -10.60 -11.22 1.50
N GLY A 29 -11.39 -10.72 2.43
CA GLY A 29 -12.83 -10.64 2.30
C GLY A 29 -13.57 -11.98 2.33
N ARG A 30 -14.89 -11.88 2.51
CA ARG A 30 -15.81 -13.04 2.47
C ARG A 30 -15.86 -13.69 1.08
N ALA A 31 -15.44 -12.96 0.04
CA ALA A 31 -15.33 -13.50 -1.32
C ALA A 31 -14.24 -14.59 -1.46
N GLY A 32 -13.33 -14.70 -0.49
CA GLY A 32 -12.40 -15.82 -0.39
C GLY A 32 -11.11 -15.67 -1.19
N LEU A 33 -10.68 -14.45 -1.52
CA LEU A 33 -9.38 -14.23 -2.17
C LEU A 33 -8.24 -14.57 -1.21
N ARG A 34 -7.54 -15.68 -1.47
CA ARG A 34 -6.37 -16.08 -0.69
C ARG A 34 -5.10 -15.47 -1.27
N VAL A 35 -4.32 -14.81 -0.41
CA VAL A 35 -3.06 -14.15 -0.77
C VAL A 35 -1.99 -14.45 0.28
N ALA A 36 -0.73 -14.21 -0.03
CA ALA A 36 0.34 -14.24 0.97
C ALA A 36 0.06 -13.21 2.09
N THR A 37 0.55 -13.46 3.30
CA THR A 37 0.39 -12.56 4.47
C THR A 37 0.92 -11.16 4.22
N LEU A 38 1.88 -11.02 3.30
CA LEU A 38 2.47 -9.76 2.86
C LEU A 38 2.55 -9.76 1.34
N GLY A 39 2.14 -8.66 0.69
CA GLY A 39 2.26 -8.46 -0.75
C GLY A 39 3.41 -7.53 -1.13
N LEU A 40 3.59 -7.29 -2.42
CA LEU A 40 4.59 -6.38 -2.98
C LEU A 40 3.90 -5.26 -3.77
N GLY A 41 4.06 -4.01 -3.32
CA GLY A 41 3.70 -2.83 -4.10
C GLY A 41 4.75 -2.53 -5.17
N CYS A 42 4.34 -2.48 -6.44
CA CYS A 42 5.25 -2.35 -7.57
C CYS A 42 5.46 -0.90 -8.05
N MET A 43 4.71 0.10 -7.53
CA MET A 43 4.74 1.49 -8.00
C MET A 43 6.15 2.08 -8.12
N GLY A 44 7.01 1.85 -7.12
CA GLY A 44 8.37 2.39 -7.07
C GLY A 44 9.31 1.88 -8.17
N MET A 45 8.93 0.82 -8.88
CA MET A 45 9.67 0.28 -10.01
C MET A 45 9.51 1.12 -11.29
N SER A 46 8.56 2.08 -11.31
CA SER A 46 8.26 2.91 -12.48
C SER A 46 8.15 4.40 -12.20
N GLN A 47 7.91 4.81 -10.93
CA GLN A 47 7.72 6.23 -10.60
C GLN A 47 7.87 6.56 -9.12
N GLY A 48 8.06 7.83 -8.81
CA GLY A 48 7.82 8.46 -7.51
C GLY A 48 8.99 8.43 -6.54
N TYR A 49 9.80 7.40 -6.51
CA TYR A 49 10.85 7.18 -5.51
C TYR A 49 12.26 7.21 -6.13
N GLY A 50 12.52 8.19 -7.00
CA GLY A 50 13.77 8.28 -7.75
C GLY A 50 13.95 7.17 -8.80
N ALA A 51 15.07 7.17 -9.50
CA ALA A 51 15.35 6.24 -10.60
C ALA A 51 15.21 4.77 -10.17
N ALA A 52 14.66 3.96 -11.06
CA ALA A 52 14.56 2.52 -10.90
C ALA A 52 15.44 1.81 -11.94
N ASP A 53 16.12 0.76 -11.51
CA ASP A 53 16.77 -0.18 -12.40
C ASP A 53 15.76 -1.26 -12.80
N ARG A 54 15.61 -1.49 -14.11
CA ARG A 54 14.61 -2.42 -14.64
C ARG A 54 14.95 -3.87 -14.29
N ASP A 55 16.21 -4.26 -14.42
CA ASP A 55 16.63 -5.64 -14.21
C ASP A 55 16.58 -5.99 -12.73
N GLU A 56 16.97 -5.06 -11.83
CA GLU A 56 16.78 -5.23 -10.38
C GLU A 56 15.31 -5.27 -9.99
N SER A 57 14.43 -4.50 -10.67
CA SER A 57 12.98 -4.54 -10.44
C SER A 57 12.39 -5.90 -10.80
N ILE A 58 12.75 -6.48 -11.96
CA ILE A 58 12.35 -7.83 -12.36
C ILE A 58 12.90 -8.88 -11.38
N ALA A 59 14.19 -8.78 -11.03
CA ALA A 59 14.82 -9.67 -10.06
C ALA A 59 14.14 -9.57 -8.68
N THR A 60 13.64 -8.38 -8.29
CA THR A 60 12.89 -8.19 -7.05
C THR A 60 11.54 -8.91 -7.11
N VAL A 61 10.82 -8.87 -8.23
CA VAL A 61 9.58 -9.64 -8.41
C VAL A 61 9.85 -11.14 -8.36
N HIS A 62 10.88 -11.63 -9.05
CA HIS A 62 11.25 -13.05 -8.99
C HIS A 62 11.59 -13.47 -7.57
N ARG A 63 12.39 -12.67 -6.87
CA ARG A 63 12.74 -12.95 -5.47
C ARG A 63 11.53 -12.93 -4.54
N ALA A 64 10.55 -12.06 -4.80
CA ALA A 64 9.29 -12.03 -4.07
C ALA A 64 8.56 -13.38 -4.16
N LEU A 65 8.41 -13.90 -5.38
CA LEU A 65 7.79 -15.20 -5.61
C LEU A 65 8.57 -16.34 -4.94
N ASP A 66 9.91 -16.32 -4.99
CA ASP A 66 10.76 -17.31 -4.34
C ASP A 66 10.64 -17.30 -2.80
N LEU A 67 10.31 -16.15 -2.22
CA LEU A 67 10.05 -15.96 -0.78
C LEU A 67 8.58 -16.23 -0.39
N GLY A 68 7.72 -16.54 -1.36
CA GLY A 68 6.30 -16.77 -1.13
C GLY A 68 5.46 -15.49 -1.07
N VAL A 69 6.01 -14.31 -1.46
CA VAL A 69 5.26 -13.07 -1.66
C VAL A 69 4.59 -13.12 -3.02
N THR A 70 3.42 -13.73 -3.09
CA THR A 70 2.70 -14.01 -4.33
C THR A 70 1.66 -12.96 -4.70
N PHE A 71 1.34 -12.04 -3.80
CA PHE A 71 0.40 -10.95 -4.03
C PHE A 71 1.13 -9.71 -4.56
N LEU A 72 0.97 -9.41 -5.86
CA LEU A 72 1.60 -8.29 -6.55
C LEU A 72 0.57 -7.20 -6.84
N ASP A 73 0.88 -5.96 -6.47
CA ASP A 73 0.01 -4.80 -6.66
C ASP A 73 0.63 -3.79 -7.63
N THR A 74 -0.06 -3.51 -8.74
CA THR A 74 0.28 -2.50 -9.74
C THR A 74 -0.91 -1.58 -10.03
N SER A 75 -0.83 -0.74 -11.06
CA SER A 75 -1.90 0.11 -11.60
C SER A 75 -1.58 0.57 -13.00
N ASP A 76 -2.62 0.85 -13.79
CA ASP A 76 -2.53 1.43 -15.13
C ASP A 76 -1.84 2.79 -15.15
N VAL A 77 -2.02 3.62 -14.11
CA VAL A 77 -1.42 4.95 -14.01
C VAL A 77 0.07 4.92 -13.63
N TYR A 78 0.61 3.81 -13.13
CA TYR A 78 2.01 3.74 -12.71
C TYR A 78 2.95 3.75 -13.92
N GLY A 79 3.64 4.90 -14.11
CA GLY A 79 4.47 5.12 -15.29
C GLY A 79 3.69 5.04 -16.60
N ASP A 80 2.41 5.43 -16.57
CA ASP A 80 1.52 5.43 -17.74
C ASP A 80 1.45 4.06 -18.44
N GLY A 81 1.30 2.99 -17.64
CA GLY A 81 1.23 1.59 -18.08
C GLY A 81 2.55 0.82 -18.06
N HIS A 82 3.70 1.51 -18.00
CA HIS A 82 5.02 0.86 -17.95
C HIS A 82 5.14 -0.16 -16.80
N ASN A 83 4.53 0.13 -15.64
CA ASN A 83 4.59 -0.77 -14.50
C ASN A 83 3.86 -2.09 -14.76
N GLU A 84 2.71 -2.05 -15.41
CA GLU A 84 1.98 -3.26 -15.81
C GLU A 84 2.78 -4.07 -16.84
N GLU A 85 3.44 -3.43 -17.80
CA GLU A 85 4.31 -4.11 -18.77
C GLU A 85 5.49 -4.81 -18.08
N LEU A 86 6.15 -4.12 -17.12
CA LEU A 86 7.25 -4.67 -16.33
C LEU A 86 6.80 -5.86 -15.48
N VAL A 87 5.68 -5.73 -14.77
CA VAL A 87 5.14 -6.83 -13.96
C VAL A 87 4.70 -8.00 -14.84
N GLY A 88 4.04 -7.73 -15.97
CA GLY A 88 3.63 -8.75 -16.93
C GLY A 88 4.82 -9.55 -17.48
N GLU A 89 5.93 -8.89 -17.76
CA GLU A 89 7.17 -9.55 -18.16
C GLU A 89 7.76 -10.38 -17.01
N ALA A 90 7.85 -9.81 -15.81
CA ALA A 90 8.44 -10.49 -14.67
C ALA A 90 7.68 -11.76 -14.26
N ILE A 91 6.36 -11.81 -14.45
CA ILE A 91 5.54 -12.99 -14.13
C ILE A 91 5.38 -13.97 -15.31
N ALA A 92 5.98 -13.67 -16.46
CA ALA A 92 5.92 -14.58 -17.60
C ALA A 92 6.49 -15.96 -17.23
N GLY A 93 5.68 -17.00 -17.46
CA GLY A 93 6.03 -18.38 -17.05
C GLY A 93 5.74 -18.71 -15.59
N ARG A 94 5.44 -17.72 -14.72
CA ARG A 94 5.14 -17.89 -13.29
C ARG A 94 3.73 -17.38 -12.92
N ARG A 95 2.89 -17.04 -13.89
CA ARG A 95 1.54 -16.45 -13.67
C ARG A 95 0.68 -17.28 -12.70
N GLY A 96 0.80 -18.59 -12.72
CA GLY A 96 0.06 -19.50 -11.84
C GLY A 96 0.41 -19.38 -10.34
N GLU A 97 1.54 -18.76 -10.02
CA GLU A 97 1.98 -18.53 -8.64
C GLU A 97 1.45 -17.21 -8.07
N VAL A 98 0.90 -16.31 -8.92
CA VAL A 98 0.65 -14.90 -8.59
C VAL A 98 -0.82 -14.62 -8.36
N GLN A 99 -1.14 -13.89 -7.31
CA GLN A 99 -2.38 -13.13 -7.17
C GLN A 99 -2.08 -11.69 -7.61
N LEU A 100 -2.58 -11.33 -8.79
CA LEU A 100 -2.27 -10.09 -9.48
C LEU A 100 -3.37 -9.05 -9.26
N ALA A 101 -3.01 -7.91 -8.67
CA ALA A 101 -3.89 -6.77 -8.51
C ALA A 101 -3.47 -5.61 -9.42
N THR A 102 -4.44 -4.99 -10.08
CA THR A 102 -4.25 -3.71 -10.78
C THR A 102 -5.47 -2.81 -10.59
N LYS A 103 -5.36 -1.54 -11.04
CA LYS A 103 -6.33 -0.48 -10.74
C LYS A 103 -6.60 0.36 -11.97
N PHE A 104 -7.78 1.02 -11.98
CA PHE A 104 -8.22 1.97 -13.00
C PHE A 104 -8.84 3.22 -12.34
N SER A 105 -9.41 4.11 -13.09
CA SER A 105 -10.10 5.36 -12.76
C SER A 105 -9.22 6.58 -12.55
N LEU A 106 -7.90 6.42 -12.49
CA LEU A 106 -6.97 7.52 -12.30
C LEU A 106 -6.02 7.56 -13.49
N SER A 107 -5.92 8.70 -14.17
CA SER A 107 -5.03 8.88 -15.32
C SER A 107 -4.35 10.25 -15.29
N ARG A 108 -3.26 10.41 -16.05
CA ARG A 108 -2.61 11.71 -16.24
C ARG A 108 -3.31 12.47 -17.38
N GLY A 109 -3.72 13.71 -17.11
CA GLY A 109 -4.20 14.65 -18.10
C GLY A 109 -3.28 15.87 -18.18
N ASP A 110 -3.53 16.75 -19.14
CA ASP A 110 -2.72 17.97 -19.38
C ASP A 110 -2.69 18.92 -18.18
N ALA A 111 -3.77 18.96 -17.40
CA ALA A 111 -3.93 19.85 -16.24
C ALA A 111 -3.69 19.13 -14.89
N GLY A 112 -3.18 17.90 -14.90
CA GLY A 112 -2.98 17.09 -13.69
C GLY A 112 -3.68 15.74 -13.77
N MET A 113 -3.94 15.15 -12.61
CA MET A 113 -4.61 13.84 -12.56
C MET A 113 -6.11 13.96 -12.87
N VAL A 114 -6.65 12.99 -13.58
CA VAL A 114 -8.05 12.92 -14.00
C VAL A 114 -8.68 11.66 -13.42
N LEU A 115 -9.89 11.80 -12.86
CA LEU A 115 -10.72 10.68 -12.45
C LEU A 115 -11.70 10.32 -13.57
N ASP A 116 -11.90 9.02 -13.80
CA ASP A 116 -12.94 8.55 -14.71
C ASP A 116 -13.48 7.18 -14.23
N GLY A 117 -14.62 7.23 -13.52
CA GLY A 117 -15.33 6.06 -13.01
C GLY A 117 -16.41 5.52 -13.96
N ARG A 118 -16.57 6.10 -15.18
CA ARG A 118 -17.63 5.71 -16.10
C ARG A 118 -17.50 4.25 -16.56
N PRO A 119 -18.64 3.55 -16.77
CA PRO A 119 -18.66 2.16 -17.21
C PRO A 119 -17.83 1.84 -18.44
N GLU A 120 -17.78 2.74 -19.42
CA GLU A 120 -16.98 2.59 -20.65
C GLU A 120 -15.49 2.58 -20.31
N ASN A 121 -15.06 3.46 -19.42
CA ASN A 121 -13.65 3.55 -19.00
C ASN A 121 -13.24 2.32 -18.18
N VAL A 122 -14.12 1.84 -17.29
CA VAL A 122 -13.88 0.58 -16.53
C VAL A 122 -13.50 -0.55 -17.47
N ARG A 123 -14.31 -0.76 -18.54
CA ARG A 123 -14.09 -1.84 -19.51
C ARG A 123 -12.83 -1.60 -20.34
N ALA A 124 -12.62 -0.37 -20.83
CA ALA A 124 -11.47 -0.01 -21.66
C ALA A 124 -10.14 -0.18 -20.90
N CYS A 125 -10.08 0.27 -19.64
CA CYS A 125 -8.91 0.12 -18.78
C CYS A 125 -8.61 -1.34 -18.47
N ALA A 126 -9.63 -2.17 -18.18
CA ALA A 126 -9.44 -3.60 -17.92
C ALA A 126 -8.82 -4.31 -19.13
N GLU A 127 -9.33 -4.05 -20.34
CA GLU A 127 -8.79 -4.61 -21.58
C GLU A 127 -7.35 -4.14 -21.84
N ALA A 128 -7.05 -2.89 -21.55
CA ALA A 128 -5.71 -2.35 -21.69
C ALA A 128 -4.74 -3.00 -20.69
N SER A 129 -5.15 -3.15 -19.42
CA SER A 129 -4.38 -3.80 -18.35
C SER A 129 -4.10 -5.27 -18.67
N LEU A 130 -5.08 -6.04 -19.13
CA LEU A 130 -4.90 -7.43 -19.56
C LEU A 130 -3.82 -7.54 -20.64
N ARG A 131 -3.85 -6.63 -21.63
CA ARG A 131 -2.84 -6.62 -22.71
C ARG A 131 -1.44 -6.28 -22.21
N ARG A 132 -1.29 -5.22 -21.36
CA ARG A 132 0.04 -4.81 -20.83
C ARG A 132 0.61 -5.86 -19.90
N LEU A 133 -0.21 -6.43 -19.03
CA LEU A 133 0.17 -7.51 -18.12
C LEU A 133 0.38 -8.86 -18.83
N ARG A 134 -0.09 -8.99 -20.08
CA ARG A 134 -0.01 -10.24 -20.89
C ARG A 134 -0.68 -11.43 -20.19
N VAL A 135 -1.86 -11.18 -19.61
CA VAL A 135 -2.66 -12.18 -18.89
C VAL A 135 -4.09 -12.18 -19.39
N ASP A 136 -4.77 -13.31 -19.25
CA ASP A 136 -6.18 -13.44 -19.61
C ASP A 136 -7.12 -13.05 -18.46
N VAL A 137 -6.62 -13.06 -17.23
CA VAL A 137 -7.41 -12.81 -16.02
C VAL A 137 -6.63 -11.97 -15.01
N ILE A 138 -7.27 -10.94 -14.48
CA ILE A 138 -6.83 -10.15 -13.31
C ILE A 138 -7.44 -10.77 -12.06
N ASP A 139 -6.62 -11.05 -11.02
CA ASP A 139 -7.16 -11.65 -9.79
C ASP A 139 -7.94 -10.65 -8.96
N LEU A 140 -7.45 -9.40 -8.84
CA LEU A 140 -8.12 -8.34 -8.07
C LEU A 140 -8.07 -7.01 -8.84
N TYR A 141 -9.25 -6.46 -9.15
CA TYR A 141 -9.38 -5.22 -9.91
C TYR A 141 -9.95 -4.11 -9.03
N TYR A 142 -9.18 -3.05 -8.84
CA TYR A 142 -9.58 -1.94 -7.99
C TYR A 142 -10.09 -0.74 -8.77
N GLN A 143 -11.13 -0.09 -8.26
CA GLN A 143 -11.32 1.34 -8.52
C GLN A 143 -10.29 2.11 -7.70
N HIS A 144 -9.29 2.75 -8.37
CA HIS A 144 -8.13 3.40 -7.72
C HIS A 144 -8.55 4.59 -6.86
N ARG A 145 -9.52 5.38 -7.36
CA ARG A 145 -10.19 6.46 -6.63
C ARG A 145 -11.64 6.52 -7.06
N VAL A 146 -12.53 6.80 -6.12
CA VAL A 146 -13.96 6.98 -6.42
C VAL A 146 -14.15 8.30 -7.17
N ASP A 147 -14.79 8.24 -8.34
CA ASP A 147 -15.15 9.45 -9.11
C ASP A 147 -16.48 10.02 -8.56
N PRO A 148 -16.48 11.21 -7.94
CA PRO A 148 -17.69 11.76 -7.33
C PRO A 148 -18.76 12.18 -8.36
N ARG A 149 -18.41 12.20 -9.65
CA ARG A 149 -19.31 12.56 -10.75
C ARG A 149 -20.09 11.36 -11.30
N VAL A 150 -19.68 10.13 -10.95
CA VAL A 150 -20.29 8.89 -11.41
C VAL A 150 -20.83 8.13 -10.20
N PRO A 151 -22.12 7.73 -10.20
CA PRO A 151 -22.63 6.86 -9.15
C PRO A 151 -21.76 5.62 -9.01
N ILE A 152 -21.33 5.31 -7.78
CA ILE A 152 -20.44 4.15 -7.56
C ILE A 152 -21.09 2.84 -7.99
N GLU A 153 -22.43 2.78 -7.97
CA GLU A 153 -23.21 1.66 -8.42
C GLU A 153 -23.00 1.36 -9.91
N ASP A 154 -22.90 2.41 -10.74
CA ASP A 154 -22.65 2.27 -12.19
C ASP A 154 -21.22 1.75 -12.44
N THR A 155 -20.26 2.29 -11.71
CA THR A 155 -18.87 1.85 -11.78
C THR A 155 -18.74 0.38 -11.35
N VAL A 156 -19.27 0.03 -10.18
CA VAL A 156 -19.21 -1.34 -9.65
C VAL A 156 -20.02 -2.31 -10.50
N GLY A 157 -21.14 -1.87 -11.08
CA GLY A 157 -21.92 -2.64 -12.04
C GLY A 157 -21.08 -3.05 -13.25
N ALA A 158 -20.32 -2.12 -13.84
CA ALA A 158 -19.42 -2.42 -14.96
C ALA A 158 -18.24 -3.33 -14.54
N MET A 159 -17.72 -3.17 -13.33
CA MET A 159 -16.71 -4.09 -12.79
C MET A 159 -17.27 -5.51 -12.62
N ALA A 160 -18.52 -5.64 -12.15
CA ALA A 160 -19.20 -6.93 -11.98
C ALA A 160 -19.42 -7.65 -13.32
N GLU A 161 -19.66 -6.91 -14.40
CA GLU A 161 -19.73 -7.51 -15.75
C GLU A 161 -18.39 -8.15 -16.16
N LEU A 162 -17.25 -7.54 -15.80
CA LEU A 162 -15.93 -8.13 -16.06
C LEU A 162 -15.70 -9.42 -15.27
N VAL A 163 -16.29 -9.53 -14.07
CA VAL A 163 -16.28 -10.79 -13.30
C VAL A 163 -17.13 -11.84 -14.00
N GLN A 164 -18.33 -11.48 -14.47
CA GLN A 164 -19.20 -12.40 -15.24
C GLN A 164 -18.55 -12.88 -16.55
N GLN A 165 -17.74 -12.02 -17.19
CA GLN A 165 -16.96 -12.37 -18.38
C GLN A 165 -15.72 -13.22 -18.09
N GLY A 166 -15.38 -13.44 -16.81
CA GLY A 166 -14.18 -14.19 -16.40
C GLY A 166 -12.85 -13.45 -16.58
N LYS A 167 -12.88 -12.14 -16.87
CA LYS A 167 -11.70 -11.29 -17.05
C LYS A 167 -11.11 -10.80 -15.72
N VAL A 168 -11.95 -10.74 -14.70
CA VAL A 168 -11.60 -10.33 -13.33
C VAL A 168 -12.14 -11.38 -12.37
N ARG A 169 -11.41 -11.71 -11.31
CA ARG A 169 -11.89 -12.67 -10.29
C ARG A 169 -12.56 -11.99 -9.10
N PHE A 170 -11.94 -10.92 -8.60
CA PHE A 170 -12.39 -10.21 -7.40
C PHE A 170 -12.35 -8.71 -7.62
N LEU A 171 -13.28 -8.00 -6.97
CA LEU A 171 -13.36 -6.54 -7.00
C LEU A 171 -12.82 -5.93 -5.74
N GLY A 172 -12.19 -4.76 -5.86
CA GLY A 172 -11.69 -3.95 -4.76
C GLY A 172 -12.00 -2.47 -4.95
N LEU A 173 -11.91 -1.73 -3.84
CA LEU A 173 -11.97 -0.28 -3.81
C LEU A 173 -10.68 0.27 -3.20
N SER A 174 -10.30 1.49 -3.56
CA SER A 174 -9.17 2.16 -2.92
C SER A 174 -9.58 3.57 -2.46
N GLU A 175 -9.21 3.91 -1.22
CA GLU A 175 -9.47 5.20 -0.57
C GLU A 175 -10.98 5.60 -0.65
N ALA A 176 -11.88 4.63 -0.52
CA ALA A 176 -13.32 4.86 -0.52
C ALA A 176 -13.83 5.19 0.88
N SER A 177 -14.82 6.09 0.95
CA SER A 177 -15.51 6.40 2.22
C SER A 177 -16.41 5.25 2.68
N ALA A 178 -16.76 5.26 3.96
CA ALA A 178 -17.74 4.34 4.53
C ALA A 178 -19.08 4.34 3.75
N ALA A 179 -19.54 5.50 3.32
CA ALA A 179 -20.77 5.65 2.54
C ALA A 179 -20.67 4.97 1.16
N SER A 180 -19.56 5.20 0.45
CA SER A 180 -19.31 4.58 -0.85
C SER A 180 -19.14 3.07 -0.75
N ILE A 181 -18.49 2.57 0.30
CA ILE A 181 -18.37 1.13 0.56
C ILE A 181 -19.75 0.49 0.70
N ARG A 182 -20.64 1.04 1.54
CA ARG A 182 -21.99 0.51 1.74
C ARG A 182 -22.81 0.46 0.44
N ARG A 183 -22.67 1.48 -0.41
CA ARG A 183 -23.33 1.53 -1.71
C ARG A 183 -22.75 0.51 -2.70
N ALA A 184 -21.42 0.38 -2.74
CA ALA A 184 -20.71 -0.56 -3.61
C ALA A 184 -21.08 -2.02 -3.31
N VAL A 185 -21.07 -2.42 -2.03
CA VAL A 185 -21.37 -3.81 -1.62
C VAL A 185 -22.82 -4.21 -1.88
N ALA A 186 -23.73 -3.24 -2.02
CA ALA A 186 -25.12 -3.51 -2.41
C ALA A 186 -25.24 -3.95 -3.88
N VAL A 187 -24.24 -3.63 -4.72
CA VAL A 187 -24.20 -4.02 -6.14
C VAL A 187 -23.47 -5.35 -6.33
N HIS A 188 -22.28 -5.48 -5.75
CA HIS A 188 -21.44 -6.67 -5.90
C HIS A 188 -20.52 -6.82 -4.69
N PRO A 189 -20.18 -8.06 -4.29
CA PRO A 189 -19.18 -8.28 -3.23
C PRO A 189 -17.85 -7.60 -3.53
N ILE A 190 -17.32 -6.87 -2.55
CA ILE A 190 -16.01 -6.25 -2.58
C ILE A 190 -15.07 -7.10 -1.72
N ALA A 191 -14.00 -7.61 -2.31
CA ALA A 191 -13.05 -8.49 -1.62
C ALA A 191 -12.04 -7.71 -0.79
N ALA A 192 -11.61 -6.53 -1.26
CA ALA A 192 -10.56 -5.77 -0.60
C ALA A 192 -10.79 -4.26 -0.66
N LEU A 193 -10.41 -3.58 0.42
CA LEU A 193 -10.25 -2.13 0.49
C LEU A 193 -8.75 -1.82 0.61
N GLN A 194 -8.19 -1.11 -0.36
CA GLN A 194 -6.82 -0.62 -0.30
C GLN A 194 -6.79 0.82 0.20
N SER A 195 -6.09 1.08 1.30
CA SER A 195 -5.96 2.43 1.87
C SER A 195 -4.61 2.64 2.52
N GLU A 196 -4.17 3.90 2.65
CA GLU A 196 -2.96 4.21 3.40
C GLU A 196 -3.17 3.87 4.88
N TRP A 197 -2.36 2.94 5.40
CA TRP A 197 -2.40 2.56 6.81
C TRP A 197 -1.02 2.16 7.31
N SER A 198 -0.61 2.81 8.39
CA SER A 198 0.70 2.62 9.01
C SER A 198 0.67 3.15 10.44
N LEU A 199 1.77 3.00 11.19
CA LEU A 199 1.90 3.58 12.52
C LEU A 199 1.61 5.09 12.56
N TRP A 200 1.89 5.84 11.50
CA TRP A 200 1.66 7.28 11.49
C TRP A 200 0.48 7.76 10.62
N THR A 201 -0.14 6.89 9.83
CA THR A 201 -1.38 7.18 9.07
C THR A 201 -2.47 6.24 9.55
N ARG A 202 -3.39 6.76 10.34
CA ARG A 202 -4.42 5.99 11.04
C ARG A 202 -5.85 6.45 10.69
N ASP A 203 -6.00 7.10 9.52
CA ASP A 203 -7.27 7.72 9.10
C ASP A 203 -8.42 6.71 8.97
N LEU A 204 -8.12 5.45 8.61
CA LEU A 204 -9.13 4.36 8.56
C LEU A 204 -9.82 4.10 9.91
N GLU A 205 -9.14 4.41 11.02
CA GLU A 205 -9.61 4.19 12.38
C GLU A 205 -10.37 5.39 12.93
N MET A 206 -10.36 6.51 12.20
CA MET A 206 -10.98 7.76 12.64
C MET A 206 -12.41 7.87 12.09
N ALA A 207 -13.34 8.35 12.91
CA ALA A 207 -14.70 8.59 12.49
C ALA A 207 -14.77 9.79 11.54
N GLY A 208 -15.35 9.62 10.37
CA GLY A 208 -15.62 10.69 9.42
C GLY A 208 -16.78 11.58 9.86
N GLY A 209 -16.63 12.32 10.98
CA GLY A 209 -17.61 13.33 11.43
C GLY A 209 -18.86 12.81 12.13
N GLY A 210 -18.96 11.51 12.41
CA GLY A 210 -20.03 10.86 13.19
C GLY A 210 -19.59 10.48 14.60
N ALA A 211 -20.50 9.95 15.42
CA ALA A 211 -20.20 9.48 16.78
C ALA A 211 -19.12 8.38 16.73
N ALA A 212 -18.19 8.41 17.67
CA ALA A 212 -17.05 7.51 17.73
C ALA A 212 -17.49 6.02 17.68
N GLY A 213 -16.94 5.26 16.74
CA GLY A 213 -16.92 3.79 16.75
C GLY A 213 -17.62 3.09 15.59
N GLU A 214 -18.79 3.55 15.13
CA GLU A 214 -19.61 2.76 14.18
C GLU A 214 -19.45 3.14 12.69
N ASP A 215 -18.93 4.32 12.38
CA ASP A 215 -18.80 4.84 11.01
C ASP A 215 -17.35 5.07 10.55
N THR A 216 -16.39 4.36 11.15
CA THR A 216 -15.03 4.38 10.61
C THR A 216 -14.97 3.56 9.33
N VAL A 217 -14.11 3.94 8.39
CA VAL A 217 -13.91 3.18 7.16
C VAL A 217 -13.50 1.74 7.47
N LEU A 218 -12.64 1.54 8.46
CA LEU A 218 -12.23 0.21 8.93
C LEU A 218 -13.40 -0.60 9.50
N GLY A 219 -14.24 0.03 10.33
CA GLY A 219 -15.42 -0.61 10.92
C GLY A 219 -16.39 -1.10 9.85
N VAL A 220 -16.72 -0.23 8.89
CA VAL A 220 -17.63 -0.56 7.78
C VAL A 220 -17.03 -1.65 6.87
N ALA A 221 -15.74 -1.59 6.57
CA ALA A 221 -15.10 -2.65 5.79
C ALA A 221 -15.22 -4.02 6.50
N ARG A 222 -14.96 -4.08 7.79
CA ARG A 222 -15.08 -5.30 8.60
C ARG A 222 -16.53 -5.78 8.76
N GLU A 223 -17.49 -4.89 8.94
CA GLU A 223 -18.93 -5.20 8.94
C GLU A 223 -19.33 -5.98 7.68
N HIS A 224 -18.86 -5.52 6.53
CA HIS A 224 -19.13 -6.16 5.24
C HIS A 224 -18.16 -7.33 4.92
N GLY A 225 -17.20 -7.64 5.80
CA GLY A 225 -16.21 -8.69 5.62
C GLY A 225 -15.30 -8.43 4.43
N ILE A 226 -14.84 -7.20 4.29
CA ILE A 226 -13.87 -6.76 3.26
C ILE A 226 -12.47 -6.83 3.89
N GLY A 227 -11.52 -7.44 3.18
CA GLY A 227 -10.12 -7.46 3.60
C GLY A 227 -9.45 -6.09 3.41
N ILE A 228 -8.49 -5.77 4.27
CA ILE A 228 -7.77 -4.50 4.22
C ILE A 228 -6.38 -4.69 3.62
N VAL A 229 -6.06 -3.85 2.64
CA VAL A 229 -4.75 -3.86 1.96
C VAL A 229 -4.04 -2.53 2.21
N PRO A 230 -3.23 -2.43 3.29
CA PRO A 230 -2.48 -1.22 3.59
C PRO A 230 -1.42 -0.92 2.54
N PHE A 231 -1.53 0.23 1.84
CA PHE A 231 -0.43 0.74 1.06
C PHE A 231 0.39 1.75 1.89
N SER A 232 1.64 1.99 1.49
CA SER A 232 2.61 2.81 2.24
C SER A 232 2.74 2.42 3.73
N PRO A 233 2.76 1.12 4.10
CA PRO A 233 2.76 0.70 5.50
C PRO A 233 4.04 1.12 6.25
N LEU A 234 5.09 1.52 5.52
CA LEU A 234 6.34 2.09 6.03
C LEU A 234 6.36 3.62 6.02
N GLY A 235 5.18 4.29 5.94
CA GLY A 235 5.10 5.75 5.89
C GLY A 235 5.90 6.33 4.72
N ARG A 236 5.81 5.71 3.55
CA ARG A 236 6.60 6.07 2.35
C ARG A 236 8.11 5.99 2.58
N GLY A 237 8.55 5.03 3.41
CA GLY A 237 9.95 4.81 3.76
C GLY A 237 10.44 5.59 4.98
N PHE A 238 9.66 6.52 5.54
CA PHE A 238 10.09 7.34 6.69
C PHE A 238 10.23 6.50 7.96
N LEU A 239 9.32 5.54 8.18
CA LEU A 239 9.33 4.64 9.34
C LEU A 239 10.50 3.63 9.35
N THR A 240 11.28 3.54 8.26
CA THR A 240 12.51 2.73 8.25
C THR A 240 13.65 3.37 9.04
N GLY A 241 13.56 4.69 9.29
CA GLY A 241 14.61 5.46 9.92
C GLY A 241 15.82 5.75 9.02
N ALA A 242 15.74 5.40 7.72
CA ALA A 242 16.81 5.69 6.76
C ALA A 242 16.83 7.16 6.29
N ILE A 243 15.70 7.85 6.43
CA ILE A 243 15.54 9.27 6.06
C ILE A 243 15.70 10.10 7.33
N THR A 244 16.75 10.90 7.38
CA THR A 244 17.13 11.70 8.56
C THR A 244 17.15 13.20 8.28
N THR A 245 17.26 13.57 6.99
CA THR A 245 17.22 14.96 6.53
C THR A 245 16.42 15.06 5.22
N PRO A 246 15.87 16.22 4.88
CA PRO A 246 15.24 16.44 3.57
C PRO A 246 16.18 16.23 2.38
N ASP A 247 17.49 16.30 2.59
CA ASP A 247 18.51 16.11 1.55
C ASP A 247 18.73 14.62 1.20
N ASP A 248 18.19 13.70 1.99
CA ASP A 248 18.21 12.26 1.70
C ASP A 248 17.28 11.90 0.53
N PHE A 249 16.35 12.80 0.15
CA PHE A 249 15.49 12.61 -1.01
C PHE A 249 16.18 13.02 -2.31
N ALA A 250 16.09 12.18 -3.34
CA ALA A 250 16.52 12.53 -4.69
C ALA A 250 15.77 13.78 -5.21
N ALA A 251 16.36 14.49 -6.16
CA ALA A 251 15.79 15.75 -6.67
C ALA A 251 14.39 15.57 -7.32
N ASP A 252 14.16 14.41 -7.92
CA ASP A 252 12.91 13.99 -8.56
C ASP A 252 11.98 13.19 -7.65
N ASP A 253 12.31 13.07 -6.36
CA ASP A 253 11.51 12.33 -5.39
C ASP A 253 10.26 13.14 -5.02
N PHE A 254 9.08 12.57 -5.23
CA PHE A 254 7.82 13.26 -4.99
C PHE A 254 7.61 13.64 -3.52
N ARG A 255 8.28 12.97 -2.57
CA ARG A 255 8.19 13.25 -1.15
C ARG A 255 8.73 14.63 -0.78
N ARG A 256 9.66 15.20 -1.56
CA ARG A 256 10.23 16.55 -1.31
C ARG A 256 9.17 17.65 -1.22
N GLY A 257 8.06 17.50 -1.93
CA GLY A 257 6.97 18.47 -1.94
C GLY A 257 5.81 18.16 -0.98
N HIS A 258 5.88 17.07 -0.24
CA HIS A 258 4.79 16.69 0.65
C HIS A 258 4.89 17.34 2.04
N PRO A 259 3.78 17.84 2.61
CA PRO A 259 3.78 18.54 3.88
C PRO A 259 4.44 17.77 5.04
N ARG A 260 4.28 16.46 5.09
CA ARG A 260 4.87 15.59 6.14
C ARG A 260 6.40 15.53 6.12
N PHE A 261 7.02 15.87 4.98
CA PHE A 261 8.47 15.73 4.78
C PHE A 261 9.17 17.08 4.67
N THR A 262 8.51 18.17 5.05
CA THR A 262 9.06 19.53 4.95
C THR A 262 8.94 20.31 6.26
N GLY A 263 9.86 21.27 6.48
CA GLY A 263 9.80 22.22 7.59
C GLY A 263 9.66 21.57 8.97
N ASP A 264 8.85 22.17 9.82
CA ASP A 264 8.64 21.74 11.20
C ASP A 264 7.97 20.37 11.31
N ALA A 265 7.13 20.01 10.34
CA ALA A 265 6.50 18.70 10.27
C ALA A 265 7.53 17.58 10.11
N PHE A 266 8.57 17.79 9.30
CA PHE A 266 9.66 16.81 9.16
C PHE A 266 10.33 16.53 10.51
N ALA A 267 10.69 17.59 11.26
CA ALA A 267 11.37 17.45 12.54
C ALA A 267 10.46 16.81 13.61
N ALA A 268 9.15 17.13 13.60
CA ALA A 268 8.18 16.52 14.50
C ALA A 268 8.02 15.02 14.21
N ASN A 269 7.88 14.66 12.93
CA ASN A 269 7.73 13.28 12.51
C ASN A 269 8.99 12.44 12.74
N LEU A 270 10.18 13.05 12.65
CA LEU A 270 11.44 12.36 12.93
C LEU A 270 11.51 11.89 14.40
N ARG A 271 10.99 12.67 15.36
CA ARG A 271 10.93 12.26 16.77
C ARG A 271 10.08 10.99 16.98
N LEU A 272 8.99 10.87 16.22
CA LEU A 272 8.17 9.66 16.24
C LEU A 272 8.98 8.46 15.72
N VAL A 273 9.71 8.64 14.61
CA VAL A 273 10.57 7.59 14.05
C VAL A 273 11.68 7.19 15.02
N ASP A 274 12.28 8.15 15.74
CA ASP A 274 13.31 7.85 16.74
C ASP A 274 12.76 7.01 17.91
N ALA A 275 11.54 7.27 18.35
CA ALA A 275 10.87 6.46 19.36
C ALA A 275 10.59 5.03 18.87
N VAL A 276 10.14 4.87 17.61
CA VAL A 276 9.95 3.55 16.97
C VAL A 276 11.30 2.83 16.86
N ARG A 277 12.38 3.52 16.50
CA ARG A 277 13.74 2.97 16.42
C ARG A 277 14.20 2.42 17.76
N GLY A 278 14.03 3.18 18.85
CA GLY A 278 14.40 2.73 20.18
C GLY A 278 13.70 1.42 20.57
N MET A 279 12.41 1.30 20.28
CA MET A 279 11.67 0.06 20.54
C MET A 279 12.12 -1.10 19.63
N ALA A 280 12.47 -0.81 18.37
CA ALA A 280 12.97 -1.83 17.44
C ALA A 280 14.33 -2.39 17.89
N GLU A 281 15.22 -1.54 18.40
CA GLU A 281 16.52 -1.95 19.00
C GLU A 281 16.31 -2.87 20.20
N GLU A 282 15.37 -2.57 21.11
CA GLU A 282 15.01 -3.42 22.25
C GLU A 282 14.54 -4.80 21.79
N LYS A 283 13.80 -4.87 20.67
CA LYS A 283 13.25 -6.12 20.12
C LYS A 283 14.21 -6.84 19.15
N GLY A 284 15.39 -6.28 18.86
CA GLY A 284 16.37 -6.88 17.96
C GLY A 284 15.91 -6.96 16.51
N CYS A 285 15.10 -5.98 16.06
CA CYS A 285 14.61 -5.90 14.68
C CYS A 285 14.85 -4.50 14.09
N THR A 286 14.61 -4.32 12.78
CA THR A 286 14.68 -2.99 12.18
C THR A 286 13.39 -2.20 12.46
N PRO A 287 13.44 -0.85 12.43
CA PRO A 287 12.24 -0.01 12.57
C PRO A 287 11.19 -0.33 11.50
N GLY A 288 11.62 -0.62 10.26
CA GLY A 288 10.75 -1.05 9.18
C GLY A 288 10.03 -2.37 9.48
N GLN A 289 10.75 -3.35 10.01
CA GLN A 289 10.15 -4.62 10.44
C GLN A 289 9.14 -4.42 11.57
N LEU A 290 9.47 -3.59 12.57
CA LEU A 290 8.55 -3.28 13.66
C LEU A 290 7.27 -2.59 13.15
N ALA A 291 7.41 -1.63 12.24
CA ALA A 291 6.27 -0.94 11.63
C ALA A 291 5.37 -1.90 10.82
N LEU A 292 5.95 -2.81 10.04
CA LEU A 292 5.19 -3.83 9.30
C LEU A 292 4.54 -4.85 10.21
N ALA A 293 5.24 -5.32 11.26
CA ALA A 293 4.68 -6.24 12.25
C ALA A 293 3.47 -5.63 12.97
N TRP A 294 3.53 -4.32 13.28
CA TRP A 294 2.38 -3.61 13.82
C TRP A 294 1.17 -3.65 12.87
N VAL A 295 1.38 -3.38 11.58
CA VAL A 295 0.29 -3.45 10.58
C VAL A 295 -0.27 -4.88 10.49
N LEU A 296 0.59 -5.89 10.47
CA LEU A 296 0.20 -7.30 10.41
C LEU A 296 -0.60 -7.74 11.64
N ALA A 297 -0.32 -7.14 12.81
CA ALA A 297 -1.01 -7.43 14.07
C ALA A 297 -2.41 -6.79 14.17
N GLN A 298 -2.82 -5.94 13.20
CA GLN A 298 -4.12 -5.29 13.24
C GLN A 298 -5.29 -6.24 12.90
N GLY A 299 -5.04 -7.43 12.37
CA GLY A 299 -6.05 -8.44 12.10
C GLY A 299 -5.63 -9.43 11.02
N ASP A 300 -6.29 -10.60 11.00
CA ASP A 300 -6.07 -11.61 9.95
C ASP A 300 -6.66 -11.22 8.60
N ASP A 301 -7.49 -10.17 8.59
CA ASP A 301 -8.07 -9.53 7.43
C ASP A 301 -7.16 -8.47 6.78
N VAL A 302 -5.95 -8.26 7.32
CA VAL A 302 -5.02 -7.18 6.91
C VAL A 302 -3.83 -7.76 6.17
N VAL A 303 -3.57 -7.28 4.94
CA VAL A 303 -2.44 -7.71 4.10
C VAL A 303 -1.71 -6.48 3.57
N PRO A 304 -0.62 -6.02 4.23
CA PRO A 304 0.14 -4.87 3.75
C PRO A 304 0.90 -5.17 2.47
N ILE A 305 1.08 -4.13 1.64
CA ILE A 305 1.81 -4.16 0.37
C ILE A 305 2.98 -3.17 0.39
N PRO A 306 4.01 -3.37 1.25
CA PRO A 306 5.18 -2.50 1.22
C PRO A 306 5.79 -2.48 -0.18
N GLY A 307 6.05 -1.26 -0.70
CA GLY A 307 6.65 -1.07 -2.00
C GLY A 307 8.18 -1.12 -1.92
N THR A 308 8.80 -1.90 -2.80
CA THR A 308 10.25 -1.86 -2.99
C THR A 308 10.64 -2.25 -4.43
N LYS A 309 11.79 -1.78 -4.87
CA LYS A 309 12.44 -2.13 -6.14
C LYS A 309 13.82 -2.76 -5.93
N ARG A 310 14.10 -3.24 -4.70
CA ARG A 310 15.39 -3.85 -4.32
C ARG A 310 15.16 -5.12 -3.52
N ARG A 311 15.87 -6.18 -3.88
CA ARG A 311 15.78 -7.50 -3.22
C ARG A 311 16.12 -7.42 -1.73
N ALA A 312 17.14 -6.66 -1.33
CA ALA A 312 17.52 -6.52 0.07
C ALA A 312 16.40 -5.94 0.95
N TYR A 313 15.68 -4.92 0.47
CA TYR A 313 14.54 -4.35 1.20
C TYR A 313 13.32 -5.29 1.20
N LEU A 314 13.13 -6.06 0.14
CA LEU A 314 12.10 -7.09 0.12
C LEU A 314 12.35 -8.15 1.20
N GLU A 315 13.57 -8.64 1.30
CA GLU A 315 13.98 -9.64 2.30
C GLU A 315 13.82 -9.11 3.72
N GLU A 316 14.20 -7.84 3.96
CA GLU A 316 13.95 -7.16 5.23
C GLU A 316 12.45 -7.10 5.55
N ASN A 317 11.62 -6.67 4.60
CA ASN A 317 10.17 -6.57 4.77
C ASN A 317 9.53 -7.93 5.09
N VAL A 318 9.96 -9.00 4.41
CA VAL A 318 9.48 -10.37 4.65
C VAL A 318 9.80 -10.82 6.08
N GLY A 319 10.94 -10.43 6.61
CA GLY A 319 11.34 -10.73 7.99
C GLY A 319 10.35 -10.21 9.04
N ALA A 320 9.57 -9.18 8.73
CA ALA A 320 8.56 -8.66 9.65
C ALA A 320 7.44 -9.67 9.97
N ALA A 321 7.18 -10.63 9.08
CA ALA A 321 6.14 -11.64 9.29
C ALA A 321 6.49 -12.67 10.40
N ALA A 322 7.76 -12.74 10.80
CA ALA A 322 8.22 -13.59 11.89
C ALA A 322 8.25 -12.87 13.25
N LEU A 323 7.96 -11.56 13.27
CA LEU A 323 8.02 -10.76 14.50
C LEU A 323 6.67 -10.80 15.23
N GLU A 324 6.66 -11.38 16.40
CA GLU A 324 5.48 -11.40 17.27
C GLU A 324 5.48 -10.17 18.19
N LEU A 325 4.34 -9.47 18.23
CA LEU A 325 4.11 -8.34 19.12
C LEU A 325 3.13 -8.73 20.21
N SER A 326 3.54 -8.54 21.47
CA SER A 326 2.66 -8.72 22.61
C SER A 326 1.62 -7.59 22.71
N ALA A 327 0.59 -7.78 23.53
CA ALA A 327 -0.37 -6.72 23.82
C ALA A 327 0.29 -5.47 24.43
N GLU A 328 1.36 -5.63 25.22
CA GLU A 328 2.15 -4.54 25.78
C GLU A 328 2.92 -3.79 24.67
N ASP A 329 3.53 -4.51 23.73
CA ASP A 329 4.20 -3.92 22.57
C ASP A 329 3.23 -3.06 21.74
N LEU A 330 2.04 -3.59 21.46
CA LEU A 330 1.00 -2.88 20.72
C LEU A 330 0.54 -1.62 21.47
N ALA A 331 0.37 -1.70 22.79
CA ALA A 331 0.01 -0.55 23.61
C ALA A 331 1.12 0.52 23.61
N ARG A 332 2.39 0.12 23.70
CA ARG A 332 3.56 1.04 23.60
C ARG A 332 3.59 1.73 22.24
N LEU A 333 3.42 0.99 21.16
CA LEU A 333 3.39 1.56 19.80
C LEU A 333 2.21 2.51 19.61
N ALA A 334 1.04 2.20 20.15
CA ALA A 334 -0.12 3.09 20.14
C ALA A 334 0.13 4.38 20.94
N ALA A 335 0.91 4.34 22.01
CA ALA A 335 1.30 5.53 22.78
C ALA A 335 2.36 6.37 22.05
N ILE A 336 3.29 5.74 21.32
CA ILE A 336 4.29 6.43 20.49
C ILE A 336 3.61 7.14 19.30
N ALA A 337 2.69 6.46 18.64
CA ALA A 337 2.03 6.94 17.42
C ALA A 337 0.49 6.80 17.54
N PRO A 338 -0.16 7.62 18.38
CA PRO A 338 -1.62 7.66 18.43
C PRO A 338 -2.22 8.17 17.11
N PRO A 339 -3.50 7.88 16.81
CA PRO A 339 -4.17 8.46 15.64
C PRO A 339 -3.98 9.98 15.59
N GLY A 340 -3.57 10.51 14.42
CA GLY A 340 -3.29 11.93 14.25
C GLY A 340 -1.92 12.41 14.74
N ALA A 341 -1.01 11.53 15.17
CA ALA A 341 0.34 11.91 15.64
C ALA A 341 1.25 12.48 14.56
N ALA A 342 1.03 12.13 13.30
CA ALA A 342 1.84 12.65 12.21
C ALA A 342 1.46 14.09 11.85
N GLU A 343 2.46 14.97 11.85
CA GLU A 343 2.33 16.35 11.43
C GLU A 343 2.32 16.48 9.90
N GLY A 344 1.47 17.39 9.38
CA GLY A 344 1.31 17.65 7.96
C GLY A 344 0.36 16.69 7.23
N GLY A 345 -0.26 17.19 6.16
CA GLY A 345 -1.17 16.41 5.31
C GLY A 345 -0.44 15.33 4.51
N ARG A 346 -1.18 14.28 4.13
CA ARG A 346 -0.64 13.19 3.29
C ARG A 346 -0.23 13.64 1.90
N TYR A 347 -0.84 14.70 1.39
CA TYR A 347 -0.64 15.23 0.03
C TYR A 347 -0.39 16.73 0.05
N ALA A 348 0.38 17.23 -0.90
CA ALA A 348 0.76 18.64 -1.03
C ALA A 348 -0.40 19.55 -1.49
N ASP A 349 -1.35 18.99 -2.23
CA ASP A 349 -2.51 19.68 -2.78
C ASP A 349 -3.79 18.92 -2.46
N ALA A 350 -4.85 19.66 -2.07
CA ALA A 350 -6.19 19.08 -1.88
C ALA A 350 -6.71 18.42 -3.18
N ALA A 351 -6.17 18.80 -4.35
CA ALA A 351 -6.45 18.13 -5.61
C ALA A 351 -5.92 16.68 -5.68
N TYR A 352 -4.91 16.31 -4.87
CA TYR A 352 -4.46 14.92 -4.75
C TYR A 352 -5.32 14.06 -3.81
N ALA A 353 -6.15 14.68 -2.99
CA ALA A 353 -7.22 14.01 -2.25
C ALA A 353 -8.38 13.70 -3.20
N TYR A 354 -8.04 13.04 -4.35
CA TYR A 354 -9.03 12.73 -5.38
C TYR A 354 -10.10 11.79 -4.82
N GLY A 355 -11.35 12.20 -5.02
CA GLY A 355 -12.50 11.38 -4.74
C GLY A 355 -12.97 11.47 -3.30
N ASP A 356 -13.31 10.33 -2.77
CA ASP A 356 -14.08 10.09 -1.57
C ASP A 356 -13.17 9.71 -0.36
N SER A 357 -11.91 10.16 -0.41
CA SER A 357 -10.89 9.82 0.61
C SER A 357 -11.30 10.29 2.02
N PRO A 358 -11.03 9.48 3.07
CA PRO A 358 -11.31 9.82 4.47
C PRO A 358 -10.70 11.14 4.96
N GLU A 359 -9.62 11.63 4.32
CA GLU A 359 -8.95 12.90 4.70
C GLU A 359 -9.84 14.15 4.61
N ARG A 360 -10.96 14.13 3.89
CA ARG A 360 -11.85 15.30 3.79
C ARG A 360 -12.55 15.68 5.11
N GLY A 361 -12.45 14.86 6.14
CA GLY A 361 -13.06 15.11 7.47
C GLY A 361 -12.12 15.70 8.53
N ALA A 362 -10.81 15.74 8.29
CA ALA A 362 -9.81 16.23 9.24
C ALA A 362 -9.48 17.71 8.96
N ARG A 363 -10.33 18.64 9.39
CA ARG A 363 -10.02 20.04 9.67
C ARG A 363 -10.47 20.39 11.06
#